data_d1fc195735cdf0ad97dedc4f257fb5da
#
_entry.id   d1fc195735cdf0ad97dedc4f257fb5da
#
_cell.length_a   1.000
_cell.length_b   1.000
_cell.length_c   1.000
_cell.angle_alpha   90.00
_cell.angle_beta   90.00
_cell.angle_gamma   90.00
#
_symmetry.space_group_name_H-M   'P 1'
#
loop_
_entity.id
_entity.type
_entity.pdbx_description
1 polymer ?
#
loop_
_entity_poly.entity_id
_entity_poly.type
_entity_poly.pdbx_seq_one_letter_code
_entity_poly.pdbx_strand_id
1 'polypeptide(L)'
;MKTFTKTLMIMLAMFLCSCADEGNDAMAQATMSQKLYITIDGVSHTATLYDNAATRELVSRLENGNITVTLNSSGGFEIWGALGFSLPTSNEQITAQPGDVILYNGSNICLMYGSNSWSYTRLGHIDNLSENELRTFLKAGESNISVTLSLQPASTGPDGNTLVIYYSYTGNCHEIVQSLTSQIDADLVRIQPYDKTQQYEANGYAIGMQLLEAINANPNSPDSYPAIDPVDVDLAGYDNFIIVVPLWWSQMAAIMQTYLFNHGPEMAGKNVALIVSSHSSGISGVVADAKRLIPDAEWMGDALWINSANHSNRAAMIEEWLADIDYSAISTIIDDINIDRHSAPQGIYNLNGQRLTKAPESGIYIENGVKKIVTK
;
A
#
# COMPACT_ATOMS: atom_id res chain seq x y z
N MET A 1 -67.44 -2.42 34.74
CA MET A 1 -66.57 -2.21 33.53
C MET A 1 -65.33 -3.00 33.74
N LYS A 2 -65.05 -3.97 32.88
CA LYS A 2 -64.12 -5.08 33.08
C LYS A 2 -62.71 -4.70 32.65
N THR A 3 -61.75 -4.77 33.55
CA THR A 3 -60.33 -4.68 33.32
C THR A 3 -59.80 -6.03 32.96
N PHE A 4 -59.14 -6.16 31.78
CA PHE A 4 -58.43 -7.38 31.35
C PHE A 4 -56.93 -7.24 31.70
N THR A 5 -56.49 -8.05 32.61
CA THR A 5 -55.06 -8.28 32.91
C THR A 5 -54.52 -9.39 32.02
N LYS A 6 -53.52 -9.11 31.17
CA LYS A 6 -52.79 -10.15 30.42
C LYS A 6 -51.56 -10.58 31.19
N THR A 7 -51.62 -11.82 31.67
CA THR A 7 -50.52 -12.53 32.31
C THR A 7 -49.54 -13.04 31.19
N LEU A 8 -48.26 -12.63 31.25
CA LEU A 8 -47.19 -13.11 30.39
C LEU A 8 -46.54 -14.32 31.08
N MET A 9 -46.70 -15.51 30.48
CA MET A 9 -46.14 -16.75 30.99
C MET A 9 -44.71 -16.93 30.46
N ILE A 10 -43.71 -16.85 31.34
CA ILE A 10 -42.30 -17.11 31.02
C ILE A 10 -42.07 -18.61 31.16
N MET A 11 -41.84 -19.30 30.06
CA MET A 11 -41.35 -20.68 30.05
C MET A 11 -39.83 -20.71 30.29
N LEU A 12 -39.43 -21.19 31.46
CA LEU A 12 -38.06 -21.47 31.83
C LEU A 12 -37.72 -22.89 31.32
N ALA A 13 -37.00 -22.99 30.21
CA ALA A 13 -36.42 -24.24 29.76
C ALA A 13 -35.07 -24.47 30.47
N MET A 14 -35.07 -25.41 31.43
CA MET A 14 -33.83 -25.95 31.97
C MET A 14 -33.17 -26.85 30.93
N PHE A 15 -32.00 -26.45 30.43
CA PHE A 15 -31.09 -27.34 29.72
C PHE A 15 -30.09 -27.91 30.70
N LEU A 16 -30.14 -29.23 30.81
CA LEU A 16 -29.23 -30.05 31.62
C LEU A 16 -27.80 -29.94 31.04
N CYS A 17 -26.89 -29.60 31.91
CA CYS A 17 -25.45 -29.61 31.69
C CYS A 17 -25.00 -31.08 31.40
N SER A 18 -24.45 -31.30 30.24
CA SER A 18 -23.61 -32.49 29.97
C SER A 18 -22.17 -32.01 29.95
N CYS A 19 -21.40 -32.41 30.93
CA CYS A 19 -19.95 -32.27 30.95
C CYS A 19 -19.35 -33.18 29.90
N ALA A 20 -18.61 -32.62 28.95
CA ALA A 20 -17.52 -33.33 28.31
C ALA A 20 -16.65 -32.32 27.53
N ASP A 21 -15.36 -32.47 27.71
CA ASP A 21 -14.21 -31.94 26.98
C ASP A 21 -13.78 -30.52 27.29
N GLU A 22 -12.73 -30.44 28.09
CA GLU A 22 -11.78 -29.31 28.11
C GLU A 22 -10.99 -29.29 26.78
N GLY A 23 -11.65 -28.87 25.70
CA GLY A 23 -11.01 -28.41 24.51
C GLY A 23 -10.54 -26.98 24.78
N ASN A 24 -9.24 -26.76 24.67
CA ASN A 24 -8.59 -25.46 24.75
C ASN A 24 -9.05 -24.60 23.56
N ASP A 25 -10.25 -24.04 23.64
CA ASP A 25 -10.74 -23.03 22.71
C ASP A 25 -9.94 -21.73 22.95
N ALA A 26 -8.75 -21.67 22.33
CA ALA A 26 -8.09 -20.39 22.13
C ALA A 26 -9.09 -19.50 21.37
N MET A 27 -9.68 -18.52 22.05
CA MET A 27 -10.59 -17.57 21.43
C MET A 27 -9.87 -16.97 20.22
N ALA A 28 -10.44 -17.18 19.03
CA ALA A 28 -9.89 -16.65 17.79
C ALA A 28 -9.72 -15.12 17.96
N GLN A 29 -8.49 -14.64 17.88
CA GLN A 29 -8.19 -13.22 18.03
C GLN A 29 -8.83 -12.47 16.86
N ALA A 30 -9.54 -11.36 17.14
CA ALA A 30 -10.12 -10.54 16.09
C ALA A 30 -9.03 -10.03 15.13
N THR A 31 -9.33 -10.04 13.83
CA THR A 31 -8.42 -9.60 12.78
C THR A 31 -8.93 -8.34 12.09
N MET A 32 -8.02 -7.54 11.56
CA MET A 32 -8.33 -6.38 10.73
C MET A 32 -8.66 -6.83 9.30
N SER A 33 -9.49 -6.05 8.59
CA SER A 33 -9.70 -6.24 7.14
C SER A 33 -8.48 -5.80 6.32
N GLN A 34 -7.72 -4.82 6.83
CA GLN A 34 -6.49 -4.34 6.19
C GLN A 34 -5.40 -5.40 6.27
N LYS A 35 -4.75 -5.67 5.13
CA LYS A 35 -3.57 -6.54 5.04
C LYS A 35 -2.29 -5.73 5.18
N LEU A 36 -1.28 -6.36 5.76
CA LEU A 36 0.09 -5.89 5.71
C LEU A 36 0.82 -6.65 4.59
N TYR A 37 1.54 -5.94 3.74
CA TYR A 37 2.47 -6.52 2.77
C TYR A 37 3.88 -6.44 3.33
N ILE A 38 4.59 -7.54 3.27
CA ILE A 38 5.99 -7.67 3.69
C ILE A 38 6.81 -8.01 2.46
N THR A 39 7.75 -7.14 2.09
CA THR A 39 8.55 -7.27 0.88
C THR A 39 10.02 -7.44 1.23
N ILE A 40 10.67 -8.44 0.64
CA ILE A 40 12.10 -8.72 0.75
C ILE A 40 12.62 -9.01 -0.65
N ASP A 41 13.64 -8.28 -1.13
CA ASP A 41 14.24 -8.42 -2.47
C ASP A 41 13.18 -8.44 -3.60
N GLY A 42 12.19 -7.55 -3.53
CA GLY A 42 11.12 -7.46 -4.52
C GLY A 42 10.04 -8.54 -4.43
N VAL A 43 10.20 -9.57 -3.58
CA VAL A 43 9.16 -10.58 -3.34
C VAL A 43 8.28 -10.13 -2.19
N SER A 44 6.96 -10.09 -2.42
CA SER A 44 5.97 -9.62 -1.44
C SER A 44 5.02 -10.73 -1.02
N HIS A 45 4.77 -10.83 0.29
CA HIS A 45 3.74 -11.70 0.86
C HIS A 45 2.84 -10.90 1.79
N THR A 46 1.56 -11.30 1.87
CA THR A 46 0.59 -10.69 2.76
C THR A 46 0.69 -11.25 4.18
N ALA A 47 0.34 -10.42 5.15
CA ALA A 47 0.09 -10.83 6.51
C ALA A 47 -1.28 -10.32 6.97
N THR A 48 -2.04 -11.21 7.62
CA THR A 48 -3.29 -10.84 8.28
C THR A 48 -2.96 -10.21 9.64
N LEU A 49 -3.40 -8.99 9.86
CA LEU A 49 -3.18 -8.26 11.11
C LEU A 49 -4.24 -8.60 12.16
N TYR A 50 -3.83 -8.74 13.42
CA TYR A 50 -4.74 -8.83 14.55
C TYR A 50 -5.24 -7.43 14.94
N ASP A 51 -6.49 -7.32 15.36
CA ASP A 51 -7.08 -6.04 15.75
C ASP A 51 -6.71 -5.69 17.21
N ASN A 52 -5.64 -4.88 17.36
CA ASN A 52 -5.19 -4.37 18.65
C ASN A 52 -4.60 -2.95 18.50
N ALA A 53 -4.24 -2.32 19.62
CA ALA A 53 -3.71 -0.96 19.61
C ALA A 53 -2.39 -0.82 18.85
N ALA A 54 -1.51 -1.83 18.92
CA ALA A 54 -0.23 -1.81 18.21
C ALA A 54 -0.41 -1.85 16.70
N THR A 55 -1.29 -2.70 16.20
CA THR A 55 -1.56 -2.84 14.77
C THR A 55 -2.29 -1.64 14.19
N ARG A 56 -3.23 -1.04 14.94
CA ARG A 56 -3.89 0.19 14.48
C ARG A 56 -2.90 1.35 14.36
N GLU A 57 -1.98 1.50 15.31
CA GLU A 57 -0.92 2.51 15.23
C GLU A 57 0.07 2.21 14.08
N LEU A 58 0.45 0.93 13.88
CA LEU A 58 1.28 0.54 12.75
C LEU A 58 0.62 0.87 11.41
N VAL A 59 -0.67 0.52 11.24
CA VAL A 59 -1.45 0.86 10.04
C VAL A 59 -1.50 2.36 9.83
N SER A 60 -1.80 3.14 10.88
CA SER A 60 -1.82 4.61 10.79
C SER A 60 -0.49 5.21 10.33
N ARG A 61 0.63 4.61 10.70
CA ARG A 61 1.96 5.04 10.20
C ARG A 61 2.17 4.65 8.75
N LEU A 62 1.75 3.44 8.36
CA LEU A 62 1.85 2.94 6.99
C LEU A 62 0.91 3.68 6.01
N GLU A 63 -0.16 4.30 6.51
CA GLU A 63 -0.99 5.23 5.71
C GLU A 63 -0.22 6.49 5.27
N ASN A 64 0.89 6.80 5.94
CA ASN A 64 1.75 7.93 5.60
C ASN A 64 2.92 7.55 4.67
N GLY A 65 3.09 6.27 4.37
CA GLY A 65 4.13 5.73 3.48
C GLY A 65 4.64 4.38 3.96
N ASN A 66 5.43 3.74 3.12
CA ASN A 66 6.06 2.47 3.42
C ASN A 66 7.10 2.62 4.53
N ILE A 67 7.31 1.57 5.32
CA ILE A 67 8.32 1.53 6.38
C ILE A 67 9.34 0.48 5.99
N THR A 68 10.58 0.90 5.74
CA THR A 68 11.69 -0.03 5.48
C THR A 68 12.55 -0.17 6.74
N VAL A 69 12.83 -1.40 7.13
CA VAL A 69 13.62 -1.76 8.29
C VAL A 69 14.72 -2.75 7.92
N THR A 70 15.83 -2.72 8.65
CA THR A 70 16.89 -3.72 8.50
C THR A 70 16.76 -4.76 9.60
N LEU A 71 16.55 -6.02 9.21
CA LEU A 71 16.39 -7.14 10.12
C LEU A 71 17.58 -8.10 10.05
N ASN A 72 17.81 -8.84 11.14
CA ASN A 72 18.88 -9.81 11.24
C ASN A 72 18.36 -11.11 11.83
N SER A 73 18.84 -12.24 11.34
CA SER A 73 18.51 -13.54 11.92
C SER A 73 19.02 -13.67 13.35
N SER A 74 18.19 -14.20 14.22
CA SER A 74 18.50 -14.44 15.62
C SER A 74 17.90 -15.75 16.12
N GLY A 75 18.60 -16.41 17.04
CA GLY A 75 18.12 -17.59 17.76
C GLY A 75 17.78 -18.80 16.90
N GLY A 76 17.90 -18.72 15.58
CA GLY A 76 17.49 -19.77 14.64
C GLY A 76 15.98 -19.88 14.42
N PHE A 77 15.19 -18.88 14.87
CA PHE A 77 13.74 -18.89 14.79
C PHE A 77 13.12 -17.60 14.25
N GLU A 78 13.85 -16.50 14.13
CA GLU A 78 13.31 -15.21 13.68
C GLU A 78 14.33 -14.39 12.88
N ILE A 79 13.82 -13.41 12.10
CA ILE A 79 14.55 -12.20 11.77
C ILE A 79 13.93 -11.03 12.54
N TRP A 80 14.77 -10.16 13.13
CA TRP A 80 14.30 -9.07 13.97
C TRP A 80 15.13 -7.80 13.83
N GLY A 81 14.55 -6.66 14.18
CA GLY A 81 15.21 -5.37 14.18
C GLY A 81 14.31 -4.24 14.63
N ALA A 82 14.91 -3.04 14.78
CA ALA A 82 14.20 -1.86 15.24
C ALA A 82 13.26 -1.30 14.17
N LEU A 83 12.04 -0.90 14.58
CA LEU A 83 11.09 -0.17 13.74
C LEU A 83 11.48 1.31 13.54
N GLY A 84 12.37 1.85 14.39
CA GLY A 84 12.68 3.28 14.42
C GLY A 84 11.68 4.13 15.25
N PHE A 85 10.62 3.53 15.75
CA PHE A 85 9.60 4.15 16.60
C PHE A 85 9.02 3.12 17.57
N SER A 86 8.17 3.58 18.50
CA SER A 86 7.48 2.70 19.45
C SER A 86 6.01 2.56 19.11
N LEU A 87 5.46 1.37 19.37
CA LEU A 87 4.05 1.03 19.27
C LEU A 87 3.49 0.70 20.67
N PRO A 88 2.19 0.87 20.91
CA PRO A 88 1.53 0.37 22.10
C PRO A 88 1.77 -1.12 22.31
N THR A 89 1.86 -1.57 23.55
CA THR A 89 2.12 -2.98 23.85
C THR A 89 0.93 -3.61 24.60
N SER A 90 0.65 -4.87 24.27
CA SER A 90 -0.23 -5.78 24.99
C SER A 90 0.46 -7.14 25.12
N ASN A 91 1.57 -7.15 25.91
CA ASN A 91 2.43 -8.30 26.01
C ASN A 91 1.76 -9.45 26.77
N GLU A 92 1.81 -10.62 26.17
CA GLU A 92 1.32 -11.89 26.72
C GLU A 92 2.43 -12.95 26.63
N GLN A 93 2.46 -13.85 27.62
CA GLN A 93 3.36 -15.01 27.54
C GLN A 93 2.78 -15.98 26.51
N ILE A 94 3.41 -16.05 25.35
CA ILE A 94 2.96 -16.88 24.22
C ILE A 94 4.12 -17.69 23.65
N THR A 95 3.78 -18.74 22.91
CA THR A 95 4.71 -19.40 21.99
C THR A 95 4.41 -18.91 20.59
N ALA A 96 5.26 -18.00 20.07
CA ALA A 96 5.19 -17.56 18.69
C ALA A 96 5.53 -18.71 17.75
N GLN A 97 4.83 -18.80 16.63
CA GLN A 97 4.92 -19.86 15.63
C GLN A 97 5.52 -19.32 14.32
N PRO A 98 6.01 -20.19 13.42
CA PRO A 98 6.39 -19.78 12.07
C PRO A 98 5.27 -18.99 11.39
N GLY A 99 5.59 -17.86 10.79
CA GLY A 99 4.66 -16.91 10.19
C GLY A 99 4.19 -15.79 11.10
N ASP A 100 4.34 -15.91 12.43
CA ASP A 100 3.91 -14.84 13.33
C ASP A 100 4.74 -13.56 13.11
N VAL A 101 4.02 -12.44 13.08
CA VAL A 101 4.56 -11.07 13.08
C VAL A 101 4.40 -10.52 14.48
N ILE A 102 5.51 -10.22 15.14
CA ILE A 102 5.60 -9.95 16.57
C ILE A 102 6.20 -8.56 16.82
N LEU A 103 5.66 -7.86 17.81
CA LEU A 103 6.30 -6.69 18.40
C LEU A 103 7.01 -7.10 19.69
N TYR A 104 8.31 -6.84 19.74
CA TYR A 104 9.17 -7.09 20.89
C TYR A 104 9.62 -5.78 21.53
N ASN A 105 9.51 -5.67 22.84
CA ASN A 105 9.88 -4.47 23.63
C ASN A 105 9.26 -3.15 23.11
N GLY A 106 8.11 -3.21 22.41
CA GLY A 106 7.40 -2.05 21.93
C GLY A 106 8.04 -1.30 20.74
N SER A 107 9.25 -1.67 20.31
CA SER A 107 9.97 -0.94 19.25
C SER A 107 10.70 -1.82 18.24
N ASN A 108 10.65 -3.13 18.39
CA ASN A 108 11.29 -4.07 17.48
C ASN A 108 10.25 -4.96 16.84
N ILE A 109 10.36 -5.18 15.54
CA ILE A 109 9.57 -6.17 14.82
C ILE A 109 10.35 -7.47 14.71
N CYS A 110 9.66 -8.60 14.89
CA CYS A 110 10.18 -9.94 14.68
C CYS A 110 9.29 -10.68 13.68
N LEU A 111 9.88 -11.27 12.65
CA LEU A 111 9.21 -12.15 11.69
C LEU A 111 9.68 -13.57 11.95
N MET A 112 8.74 -14.45 12.34
CA MET A 112 9.08 -15.78 12.83
C MET A 112 9.16 -16.79 11.69
N TYR A 113 10.26 -17.54 11.61
CA TYR A 113 10.40 -18.75 10.76
C TYR A 113 10.61 -20.03 11.57
N GLY A 114 10.57 -19.92 12.86
CA GLY A 114 10.59 -21.00 13.86
C GLY A 114 9.75 -20.61 15.05
N SER A 115 9.85 -21.34 16.15
CA SER A 115 9.03 -21.10 17.35
C SER A 115 9.89 -20.61 18.52
N ASN A 116 9.35 -19.68 19.30
CA ASN A 116 9.96 -19.21 20.54
C ASN A 116 8.89 -18.77 21.56
N SER A 117 9.13 -19.06 22.84
CA SER A 117 8.21 -18.69 23.93
C SER A 117 8.76 -17.51 24.70
N TRP A 118 8.02 -16.39 24.68
CA TRP A 118 8.38 -15.17 25.38
C TRP A 118 7.15 -14.28 25.64
N SER A 119 7.38 -13.14 26.30
CA SER A 119 6.36 -12.12 26.49
C SER A 119 6.35 -11.18 25.28
N TYR A 120 5.33 -11.32 24.41
CA TYR A 120 5.21 -10.63 23.12
C TYR A 120 3.87 -9.93 22.96
N THR A 121 3.84 -8.89 22.11
CA THR A 121 2.60 -8.37 21.52
C THR A 121 2.48 -8.92 20.08
N ARG A 122 1.38 -9.62 19.79
CA ARG A 122 1.12 -10.12 18.43
C ARG A 122 0.66 -8.98 17.52
N LEU A 123 1.26 -8.87 16.33
CA LEU A 123 0.83 -7.95 15.29
C LEU A 123 0.00 -8.65 14.21
N GLY A 124 0.36 -9.87 13.82
CA GLY A 124 -0.32 -10.58 12.75
C GLY A 124 0.32 -11.92 12.43
N HIS A 125 -0.03 -12.44 11.26
CA HIS A 125 0.51 -13.71 10.74
C HIS A 125 0.66 -13.64 9.23
N ILE A 126 1.82 -14.06 8.70
CA ILE A 126 2.11 -14.12 7.26
C ILE A 126 1.25 -15.21 6.63
N ASP A 127 0.52 -14.86 5.57
CA ASP A 127 -0.48 -15.72 4.96
C ASP A 127 0.15 -16.79 4.04
N ASN A 128 -0.42 -17.99 4.04
CA ASN A 128 -0.28 -19.02 3.01
C ASN A 128 1.15 -19.48 2.68
N LEU A 129 2.10 -19.39 3.61
CA LEU A 129 3.45 -19.94 3.46
C LEU A 129 3.66 -21.13 4.40
N SER A 130 4.26 -22.19 3.90
CA SER A 130 4.79 -23.28 4.72
C SER A 130 6.05 -22.83 5.47
N GLU A 131 6.48 -23.57 6.49
CA GLU A 131 7.69 -23.25 7.25
C GLU A 131 8.94 -23.15 6.36
N ASN A 132 9.08 -24.03 5.37
CA ASN A 132 10.22 -23.97 4.44
C ASN A 132 10.18 -22.73 3.54
N GLU A 133 9.00 -22.35 3.05
CA GLU A 133 8.82 -21.12 2.27
C GLU A 133 9.08 -19.87 3.11
N LEU A 134 8.62 -19.85 4.38
CA LEU A 134 8.94 -18.79 5.33
C LEU A 134 10.45 -18.66 5.57
N ARG A 135 11.16 -19.75 5.78
CA ARG A 135 12.62 -19.75 5.96
C ARG A 135 13.35 -19.18 4.74
N THR A 136 12.87 -19.52 3.54
CA THR A 136 13.43 -19.00 2.29
C THR A 136 13.11 -17.52 2.13
N PHE A 137 11.85 -17.13 2.27
CA PHE A 137 11.39 -15.75 2.13
C PHE A 137 12.05 -14.81 3.14
N LEU A 138 12.09 -15.21 4.42
CA LEU A 138 12.68 -14.45 5.51
C LEU A 138 14.21 -14.57 5.57
N LYS A 139 14.86 -15.23 4.59
CA LYS A 139 16.33 -15.37 4.52
C LYS A 139 16.93 -15.88 5.82
N ALA A 140 16.38 -16.98 6.35
CA ALA A 140 16.78 -17.55 7.63
C ALA A 140 18.28 -17.80 7.71
N GLY A 141 18.95 -17.17 8.70
CA GLY A 141 20.40 -17.24 8.91
C GLY A 141 21.18 -16.07 8.32
N GLU A 142 20.57 -15.19 7.54
CA GLU A 142 21.23 -14.00 6.98
C GLU A 142 21.13 -12.78 7.91
N SER A 143 21.90 -11.74 7.59
CA SER A 143 21.92 -10.46 8.32
C SER A 143 21.80 -9.30 7.34
N ASN A 144 21.41 -8.12 7.86
CA ASN A 144 21.20 -6.91 7.07
C ASN A 144 20.12 -7.09 5.98
N ILE A 145 19.07 -7.79 6.31
CA ILE A 145 17.94 -8.04 5.41
C ILE A 145 17.08 -6.78 5.36
N SER A 146 16.96 -6.15 4.19
CA SER A 146 16.05 -5.03 3.99
C SER A 146 14.63 -5.56 3.85
N VAL A 147 13.73 -5.11 4.72
CA VAL A 147 12.32 -5.51 4.76
C VAL A 147 11.45 -4.27 4.65
N THR A 148 10.62 -4.21 3.63
CA THR A 148 9.63 -3.14 3.47
C THR A 148 8.25 -3.62 3.92
N LEU A 149 7.63 -2.83 4.79
CA LEU A 149 6.25 -2.99 5.25
C LEU A 149 5.37 -1.98 4.54
N SER A 150 4.25 -2.42 3.96
CA SER A 150 3.32 -1.54 3.25
C SER A 150 1.86 -2.00 3.40
N LEU A 151 0.91 -1.12 3.09
CA LEU A 151 -0.52 -1.45 3.03
C LEU A 151 -0.97 -1.83 1.61
N GLN A 152 -0.06 -1.75 0.65
CA GLN A 152 -0.26 -2.13 -0.73
C GLN A 152 0.77 -3.21 -1.12
N PRO A 153 0.50 -4.03 -2.14
CA PRO A 153 1.52 -4.93 -2.69
C PRO A 153 2.78 -4.14 -3.05
N ALA A 154 3.95 -4.77 -2.93
CA ALA A 154 5.14 -4.19 -3.52
C ALA A 154 4.93 -4.07 -5.02
N SER A 155 5.35 -2.95 -5.56
CA SER A 155 5.39 -2.75 -7.00
C SER A 155 6.28 -3.85 -7.63
N THR A 156 5.65 -4.85 -8.21
CA THR A 156 6.32 -5.80 -9.11
C THR A 156 6.16 -5.33 -10.54
N GLY A 157 6.07 -3.99 -10.71
CA GLY A 157 6.02 -3.40 -12.02
C GLY A 157 7.31 -3.68 -12.77
N PRO A 158 7.22 -4.07 -14.03
CA PRO A 158 8.36 -4.24 -14.89
C PRO A 158 9.04 -2.88 -15.16
N ASP A 159 10.35 -2.85 -14.99
CA ASP A 159 11.27 -1.80 -15.44
C ASP A 159 10.78 -0.34 -15.34
N GLY A 160 10.55 0.12 -14.11
CA GLY A 160 10.22 1.49 -13.82
C GLY A 160 9.42 1.58 -12.53
N ASN A 161 10.10 1.52 -11.37
CA ASN A 161 9.45 1.76 -10.10
C ASN A 161 8.67 3.06 -10.15
N THR A 162 7.38 3.01 -9.80
CA THR A 162 6.52 4.18 -9.73
C THR A 162 6.35 4.61 -8.29
N LEU A 163 6.55 5.90 -8.01
CA LEU A 163 6.26 6.51 -6.73
C LEU A 163 5.08 7.48 -6.86
N VAL A 164 4.03 7.25 -6.09
CA VAL A 164 2.92 8.19 -5.93
C VAL A 164 3.19 9.08 -4.72
N ILE A 165 3.39 10.37 -4.97
CA ILE A 165 3.63 11.38 -3.94
C ILE A 165 2.37 12.22 -3.80
N TYR A 166 1.79 12.30 -2.60
CA TYR A 166 0.54 13.00 -2.45
C TYR A 166 0.41 13.80 -1.15
N TYR A 167 -0.38 14.87 -1.21
CA TYR A 167 -0.88 15.58 -0.05
C TYR A 167 -2.42 15.56 -0.05
N SER A 168 -3.01 15.30 1.10
CA SER A 168 -4.47 15.28 1.26
C SER A 168 -4.85 15.87 2.61
N TYR A 169 -5.61 16.97 2.60
CA TYR A 169 -6.11 17.60 3.82
C TYR A 169 -7.52 17.10 4.18
N THR A 170 -8.46 17.19 3.24
CA THR A 170 -9.88 16.81 3.45
C THR A 170 -10.19 15.35 3.14
N GLY A 171 -9.20 14.54 2.73
CA GLY A 171 -9.37 13.14 2.34
C GLY A 171 -9.53 12.91 0.83
N ASN A 172 -9.96 13.91 0.03
CA ASN A 172 -10.24 13.72 -1.39
C ASN A 172 -9.05 13.18 -2.21
N CYS A 173 -7.85 13.74 -2.02
CA CYS A 173 -6.65 13.22 -2.70
C CYS A 173 -6.30 11.81 -2.21
N HIS A 174 -6.52 11.50 -0.95
CA HIS A 174 -6.31 10.15 -0.42
C HIS A 174 -7.24 9.12 -1.11
N GLU A 175 -8.53 9.44 -1.28
CA GLU A 175 -9.45 8.58 -2.02
C GLU A 175 -9.08 8.43 -3.50
N ILE A 176 -8.53 9.48 -4.12
CA ILE A 176 -8.00 9.42 -5.49
C ILE A 176 -6.80 8.47 -5.54
N VAL A 177 -5.87 8.58 -4.61
CA VAL A 177 -4.70 7.68 -4.51
C VAL A 177 -5.13 6.24 -4.29
N GLN A 178 -6.10 5.96 -3.43
CA GLN A 178 -6.64 4.61 -3.26
C GLN A 178 -7.22 4.04 -4.57
N SER A 179 -7.95 4.88 -5.34
CA SER A 179 -8.47 4.47 -6.65
C SER A 179 -7.36 4.27 -7.68
N LEU A 180 -6.29 5.06 -7.65
CA LEU A 180 -5.13 4.94 -8.52
C LEU A 180 -4.37 3.64 -8.22
N THR A 181 -4.01 3.40 -6.97
CA THR A 181 -3.23 2.22 -6.54
C THR A 181 -4.02 0.91 -6.57
N SER A 182 -5.32 0.96 -6.78
CA SER A 182 -6.10 -0.23 -7.15
C SER A 182 -5.95 -0.63 -8.63
N GLN A 183 -5.38 0.23 -9.48
CA GLN A 183 -5.24 0.06 -10.92
C GLN A 183 -3.78 -0.04 -11.38
N ILE A 184 -2.85 0.52 -10.61
CA ILE A 184 -1.41 0.44 -10.88
C ILE A 184 -0.67 -0.02 -9.64
N ASP A 185 0.49 -0.59 -9.87
CA ASP A 185 1.43 -0.93 -8.83
C ASP A 185 2.38 0.25 -8.58
N ALA A 186 2.41 0.77 -7.36
CA ALA A 186 3.20 1.95 -7.01
C ALA A 186 3.47 2.05 -5.51
N ASP A 187 4.66 2.52 -5.16
CA ASP A 187 4.95 2.94 -3.79
C ASP A 187 4.27 4.27 -3.46
N LEU A 188 4.00 4.50 -2.17
CA LEU A 188 3.28 5.68 -1.71
C LEU A 188 4.09 6.53 -0.75
N VAL A 189 4.10 7.83 -0.97
CA VAL A 189 4.58 8.83 -0.02
C VAL A 189 3.51 9.90 0.21
N ARG A 190 3.06 10.02 1.46
CA ARG A 190 2.14 11.07 1.87
C ARG A 190 2.89 12.21 2.52
N ILE A 191 2.80 13.40 1.94
CA ILE A 191 3.38 14.61 2.52
C ILE A 191 2.47 15.14 3.62
N GLN A 192 3.07 15.50 4.75
CA GLN A 192 2.36 16.01 5.91
C GLN A 192 2.96 17.34 6.36
N PRO A 193 2.15 18.31 6.80
CA PRO A 193 2.67 19.52 7.45
C PRO A 193 3.34 19.13 8.77
N TYR A 194 4.43 19.80 9.12
CA TYR A 194 5.10 19.60 10.41
C TYR A 194 4.23 20.01 11.58
N ASP A 195 3.57 21.17 11.48
CA ASP A 195 2.62 21.64 12.47
C ASP A 195 1.21 21.10 12.18
N LYS A 196 0.85 20.01 12.86
CA LYS A 196 -0.45 19.34 12.75
C LYS A 196 -1.54 20.01 13.58
N THR A 197 -1.20 21.04 14.37
CA THR A 197 -2.19 21.80 15.16
C THR A 197 -2.90 22.86 14.32
N GLN A 198 -2.36 23.19 13.15
CA GLN A 198 -2.97 24.16 12.24
C GLN A 198 -4.22 23.57 11.58
N GLN A 199 -5.33 24.29 11.74
CA GLN A 199 -6.60 23.92 11.13
C GLN A 199 -6.77 24.72 9.83
N TYR A 200 -6.41 24.11 8.71
CA TYR A 200 -6.53 24.73 7.39
C TYR A 200 -7.98 25.06 7.00
N GLU A 201 -8.95 24.32 7.52
CA GLU A 201 -10.38 24.58 7.34
C GLU A 201 -10.89 25.81 8.15
N ALA A 202 -10.20 26.15 9.23
CA ALA A 202 -10.57 27.32 10.01
C ALA A 202 -10.41 28.61 9.20
N ASN A 203 -11.28 29.59 9.43
CA ASN A 203 -11.26 30.89 8.76
C ASN A 203 -11.28 30.83 7.23
N GLY A 204 -11.97 29.83 6.65
CA GLY A 204 -12.07 29.69 5.20
C GLY A 204 -10.74 29.46 4.53
N TYR A 205 -9.87 28.65 5.12
CA TYR A 205 -8.53 28.33 4.63
C TYR A 205 -7.54 29.50 4.66
N ALA A 206 -7.74 30.49 5.50
CA ALA A 206 -6.90 31.71 5.55
C ALA A 206 -5.41 31.40 5.71
N ILE A 207 -5.04 30.40 6.51
CA ILE A 207 -3.64 29.97 6.67
C ILE A 207 -3.08 29.49 5.33
N GLY A 208 -3.81 28.66 4.60
CA GLY A 208 -3.37 28.19 3.27
C GLY A 208 -3.12 29.33 2.29
N MET A 209 -3.94 30.39 2.31
CA MET A 209 -3.74 31.60 1.51
C MET A 209 -2.46 32.33 1.90
N GLN A 210 -2.23 32.55 3.21
CA GLN A 210 -1.01 33.20 3.71
C GLN A 210 0.27 32.46 3.31
N LEU A 211 0.24 31.12 3.35
CA LEU A 211 1.37 30.29 2.92
C LEU A 211 1.66 30.46 1.43
N LEU A 212 0.63 30.52 0.59
CA LEU A 212 0.79 30.76 -0.85
C LEU A 212 1.28 32.18 -1.14
N GLU A 213 0.80 33.19 -0.41
CA GLU A 213 1.28 34.58 -0.53
C GLU A 213 2.78 34.66 -0.19
N ALA A 214 3.25 33.98 0.85
CA ALA A 214 4.66 33.93 1.21
C ALA A 214 5.51 33.30 0.09
N ILE A 215 5.08 32.17 -0.47
CA ILE A 215 5.76 31.51 -1.59
C ILE A 215 5.79 32.43 -2.82
N ASN A 216 4.65 33.06 -3.16
CA ASN A 216 4.57 33.98 -4.32
C ASN A 216 5.46 35.18 -4.17
N ALA A 217 5.65 35.72 -2.95
CA ALA A 217 6.52 36.86 -2.69
C ALA A 217 8.00 36.50 -2.91
N ASN A 218 8.44 35.29 -2.55
CA ASN A 218 9.83 34.88 -2.68
C ASN A 218 9.94 33.37 -3.03
N PRO A 219 9.59 32.96 -4.26
CA PRO A 219 9.47 31.54 -4.63
C PRO A 219 10.81 30.77 -4.64
N ASN A 220 11.94 31.46 -4.56
CA ASN A 220 13.28 30.87 -4.52
C ASN A 220 13.89 30.86 -3.12
N SER A 221 13.17 31.34 -2.10
CA SER A 221 13.64 31.35 -0.72
C SER A 221 13.06 30.16 0.06
N PRO A 222 13.88 29.30 0.67
CA PRO A 222 13.39 28.20 1.51
C PRO A 222 12.49 28.70 2.66
N ASP A 223 12.74 29.90 3.19
CA ASP A 223 11.98 30.51 4.29
C ASP A 223 10.53 30.83 3.90
N SER A 224 10.20 30.83 2.60
CA SER A 224 8.85 31.07 2.11
C SER A 224 7.95 29.83 2.15
N TYR A 225 8.54 28.66 2.34
CA TYR A 225 7.84 27.40 2.30
C TYR A 225 7.55 26.89 3.71
N PRO A 226 6.32 26.43 4.00
CA PRO A 226 5.98 25.89 5.32
C PRO A 226 6.77 24.62 5.59
N ALA A 227 7.10 24.37 6.87
CA ALA A 227 7.75 23.13 7.26
C ALA A 227 6.84 21.91 7.05
N ILE A 228 7.43 20.82 6.60
CA ILE A 228 6.79 19.50 6.44
C ILE A 228 7.50 18.48 7.31
N ASP A 229 6.82 17.34 7.58
CA ASP A 229 7.49 16.20 8.21
C ASP A 229 8.65 15.74 7.32
N PRO A 230 9.75 15.26 7.90
CA PRO A 230 10.82 14.63 7.14
C PRO A 230 10.28 13.45 6.31
N VAL A 231 10.69 13.39 5.06
CA VAL A 231 10.39 12.29 4.14
C VAL A 231 11.69 11.61 3.80
N ASP A 232 11.83 10.35 4.22
CA ASP A 232 13.03 9.54 3.96
C ASP A 232 12.70 8.53 2.86
N VAL A 233 12.89 8.94 1.60
CA VAL A 233 12.71 8.10 0.42
C VAL A 233 13.82 8.39 -0.59
N ASP A 234 14.45 7.36 -1.10
CA ASP A 234 15.46 7.49 -2.16
C ASP A 234 14.76 7.61 -3.53
N LEU A 235 14.65 8.84 -4.05
CA LEU A 235 14.02 9.11 -5.33
C LEU A 235 14.80 8.56 -6.52
N ALA A 236 16.10 8.29 -6.37
CA ALA A 236 16.91 7.73 -7.45
C ALA A 236 16.47 6.34 -7.89
N GLY A 237 15.83 5.59 -7.00
CA GLY A 237 15.29 4.26 -7.27
C GLY A 237 14.03 4.25 -8.14
N TYR A 238 13.43 5.41 -8.46
CA TYR A 238 12.19 5.51 -9.22
C TYR A 238 12.41 6.14 -10.59
N ASP A 239 11.69 5.64 -11.57
CA ASP A 239 11.69 6.18 -12.93
C ASP A 239 10.41 6.96 -13.25
N ASN A 240 9.32 6.66 -12.53
CA ASN A 240 8.02 7.28 -12.73
C ASN A 240 7.51 7.89 -11.43
N PHE A 241 6.98 9.10 -11.51
CA PHE A 241 6.38 9.83 -10.40
C PHE A 241 4.96 10.26 -10.75
N ILE A 242 3.99 9.97 -9.89
CA ILE A 242 2.64 10.50 -9.99
C ILE A 242 2.39 11.42 -8.80
N ILE A 243 2.21 12.70 -9.06
CA ILE A 243 1.94 13.71 -8.04
C ILE A 243 0.43 13.88 -7.89
N VAL A 244 -0.12 13.67 -6.68
CA VAL A 244 -1.56 13.86 -6.43
C VAL A 244 -1.74 14.95 -5.37
N VAL A 245 -2.40 16.05 -5.74
CA VAL A 245 -2.39 17.27 -4.92
C VAL A 245 -3.72 18.03 -4.97
N PRO A 246 -4.16 18.65 -3.85
CA PRO A 246 -5.29 19.57 -3.86
C PRO A 246 -4.89 20.94 -4.39
N LEU A 247 -5.85 21.60 -5.03
CA LEU A 247 -5.75 22.99 -5.44
C LEU A 247 -6.17 23.90 -4.28
N TRP A 248 -5.32 24.89 -3.96
CA TRP A 248 -5.60 26.00 -3.05
C TRP A 248 -5.48 27.33 -3.78
N TRP A 249 -6.53 28.16 -3.78
CA TRP A 249 -6.55 29.48 -4.43
C TRP A 249 -5.92 29.47 -5.84
N SER A 250 -6.35 28.52 -6.66
CA SER A 250 -5.89 28.32 -8.05
C SER A 250 -4.42 27.90 -8.19
N GLN A 251 -3.73 27.55 -7.11
CA GLN A 251 -2.34 27.10 -7.06
C GLN A 251 -2.23 25.72 -6.40
N MET A 252 -1.06 25.13 -6.49
CA MET A 252 -0.73 23.91 -5.75
C MET A 252 -0.72 24.19 -4.24
N ALA A 253 -1.27 23.27 -3.43
CA ALA A 253 -1.21 23.40 -1.98
C ALA A 253 0.23 23.60 -1.48
N ALA A 254 0.44 24.58 -0.60
CA ALA A 254 1.77 25.01 -0.15
C ALA A 254 2.61 23.86 0.44
N ILE A 255 1.98 22.91 1.12
CA ILE A 255 2.64 21.73 1.69
C ILE A 255 3.30 20.87 0.61
N MET A 256 2.63 20.63 -0.52
CA MET A 256 3.23 19.91 -1.66
C MET A 256 4.29 20.78 -2.34
N GLN A 257 4.07 22.08 -2.46
CA GLN A 257 5.10 22.97 -3.00
C GLN A 257 6.39 22.91 -2.19
N THR A 258 6.32 22.79 -0.85
CA THR A 258 7.52 22.60 -0.01
C THR A 258 8.28 21.34 -0.39
N TYR A 259 7.58 20.21 -0.52
CA TYR A 259 8.22 18.96 -0.90
C TYR A 259 8.90 19.07 -2.26
N LEU A 260 8.18 19.58 -3.26
CA LEU A 260 8.73 19.71 -4.60
C LEU A 260 9.83 20.78 -4.72
N PHE A 261 9.81 21.81 -3.89
CA PHE A 261 10.92 22.79 -3.81
C PHE A 261 12.21 22.12 -3.34
N ASN A 262 12.10 21.22 -2.36
CA ASN A 262 13.27 20.52 -1.80
C ASN A 262 13.75 19.37 -2.71
N HIS A 263 12.85 18.63 -3.34
CA HIS A 263 13.12 17.34 -3.99
C HIS A 263 12.81 17.32 -5.50
N GLY A 264 12.11 18.32 -6.04
CA GLY A 264 11.77 18.36 -7.47
C GLY A 264 12.96 18.23 -8.42
N PRO A 265 14.12 18.85 -8.14
CA PRO A 265 15.31 18.66 -8.96
C PRO A 265 15.82 17.21 -9.05
N GLU A 266 15.52 16.37 -8.06
CA GLU A 266 15.89 14.95 -8.05
C GLU A 266 15.06 14.12 -9.05
N MET A 267 13.96 14.67 -9.57
CA MET A 267 13.09 14.07 -10.60
C MET A 267 13.49 14.48 -12.03
N ALA A 268 14.62 15.17 -12.21
CA ALA A 268 15.10 15.59 -13.53
C ALA A 268 15.33 14.38 -14.45
N GLY A 269 14.78 14.44 -15.69
CA GLY A 269 14.84 13.36 -16.67
C GLY A 269 13.98 12.13 -16.31
N LYS A 270 13.17 12.20 -15.27
CA LYS A 270 12.22 11.14 -14.89
C LYS A 270 10.82 11.45 -15.43
N ASN A 271 10.02 10.41 -15.62
CA ASN A 271 8.63 10.53 -16.04
C ASN A 271 7.78 11.08 -14.88
N VAL A 272 7.06 12.18 -15.10
CA VAL A 272 6.21 12.79 -14.09
C VAL A 272 4.80 12.99 -14.63
N ALA A 273 3.80 12.55 -13.88
CA ALA A 273 2.39 12.76 -14.15
C ALA A 273 1.71 13.49 -12.98
N LEU A 274 0.59 14.18 -13.24
CA LEU A 274 -0.08 15.01 -12.25
C LEU A 274 -1.58 14.74 -12.19
N ILE A 275 -2.09 14.52 -10.98
CA ILE A 275 -3.53 14.48 -10.70
C ILE A 275 -3.85 15.62 -9.73
N VAL A 276 -4.84 16.44 -10.07
CA VAL A 276 -5.25 17.57 -9.26
C VAL A 276 -6.68 17.43 -8.79
N SER A 277 -6.88 17.53 -7.48
CA SER A 277 -8.19 17.60 -6.85
C SER A 277 -8.57 19.05 -6.58
N SER A 278 -9.77 19.47 -7.01
CA SER A 278 -10.31 20.78 -6.69
C SER A 278 -11.82 20.72 -6.44
N HIS A 279 -12.42 21.79 -5.90
CA HIS A 279 -13.87 21.84 -5.79
C HIS A 279 -14.51 22.10 -7.18
N SER A 280 -14.11 23.19 -7.85
CA SER A 280 -14.67 23.57 -9.14
C SER A 280 -13.72 24.43 -10.00
N SER A 281 -12.60 24.85 -9.45
CA SER A 281 -11.64 25.71 -10.14
C SER A 281 -10.76 24.93 -11.10
N GLY A 282 -10.46 25.49 -12.26
CA GLY A 282 -9.54 24.91 -13.23
C GLY A 282 -8.10 24.85 -12.67
N ILE A 283 -7.31 23.91 -13.18
CA ILE A 283 -6.05 23.45 -12.58
C ILE A 283 -4.78 24.06 -13.15
N SER A 284 -4.89 25.03 -14.08
CA SER A 284 -3.74 25.59 -14.80
C SER A 284 -2.63 26.16 -13.90
N GLY A 285 -3.01 26.78 -12.77
CA GLY A 285 -2.03 27.28 -11.80
C GLY A 285 -1.27 26.18 -11.08
N VAL A 286 -1.95 25.06 -10.76
CA VAL A 286 -1.28 23.89 -10.16
C VAL A 286 -0.29 23.26 -11.14
N VAL A 287 -0.67 23.15 -12.42
CA VAL A 287 0.22 22.67 -13.49
C VAL A 287 1.43 23.58 -13.64
N ALA A 288 1.24 24.92 -13.58
CA ALA A 288 2.33 25.89 -13.65
C ALA A 288 3.29 25.75 -12.46
N ASP A 289 2.75 25.59 -11.24
CA ASP A 289 3.56 25.36 -10.04
C ASP A 289 4.36 24.06 -10.13
N ALA A 290 3.74 22.96 -10.58
CA ALA A 290 4.41 21.69 -10.77
C ALA A 290 5.60 21.82 -11.75
N LYS A 291 5.37 22.41 -12.91
CA LYS A 291 6.42 22.62 -13.93
C LYS A 291 7.53 23.55 -13.46
N ARG A 292 7.21 24.55 -12.63
CA ARG A 292 8.21 25.44 -12.02
C ARG A 292 9.10 24.69 -11.02
N LEU A 293 8.51 23.80 -10.23
CA LEU A 293 9.20 23.08 -9.14
C LEU A 293 9.94 21.83 -9.64
N ILE A 294 9.54 21.26 -10.79
CA ILE A 294 10.19 20.11 -11.44
C ILE A 294 10.47 20.47 -12.91
N PRO A 295 11.41 21.41 -13.18
CA PRO A 295 11.57 22.01 -14.51
C PRO A 295 12.08 21.01 -15.57
N ASP A 296 12.90 20.06 -15.16
CA ASP A 296 13.61 19.14 -16.06
C ASP A 296 12.96 17.73 -16.10
N ALA A 297 11.68 17.62 -15.70
CA ALA A 297 10.93 16.37 -15.77
C ALA A 297 10.41 16.08 -17.18
N GLU A 298 10.32 14.81 -17.52
CA GLU A 298 9.59 14.32 -18.69
C GLU A 298 8.10 14.18 -18.35
N TRP A 299 7.30 15.19 -18.76
CA TRP A 299 5.88 15.24 -18.40
C TRP A 299 5.05 14.28 -19.25
N MET A 300 4.36 13.35 -18.56
CA MET A 300 3.50 12.32 -19.15
C MET A 300 2.09 12.89 -19.42
N GLY A 301 1.88 13.44 -20.60
CA GLY A 301 0.59 13.95 -21.04
C GLY A 301 0.02 15.11 -20.22
N ASP A 302 -1.30 15.25 -20.26
CA ASP A 302 -2.03 16.29 -19.55
C ASP A 302 -2.38 15.86 -18.12
N ALA A 303 -2.43 16.84 -17.20
CA ALA A 303 -2.82 16.59 -15.83
C ALA A 303 -4.29 16.18 -15.73
N LEU A 304 -4.57 15.13 -14.95
CA LEU A 304 -5.93 14.70 -14.64
C LEU A 304 -6.57 15.66 -13.64
N TRP A 305 -7.75 16.17 -14.00
CA TRP A 305 -8.54 17.03 -13.12
C TRP A 305 -9.75 16.30 -12.55
N ILE A 306 -9.73 16.06 -11.25
CA ILE A 306 -10.86 15.48 -10.52
C ILE A 306 -11.45 16.56 -9.60
N ASN A 307 -12.71 16.91 -9.81
CA ASN A 307 -13.43 17.93 -9.04
C ASN A 307 -14.64 17.34 -8.28
N SER A 308 -15.30 18.17 -7.48
CA SER A 308 -16.43 17.71 -6.67
C SER A 308 -17.60 17.12 -7.47
N ALA A 309 -17.77 17.51 -8.73
CA ALA A 309 -18.85 17.01 -9.59
C ALA A 309 -18.57 15.62 -10.19
N ASN A 310 -17.27 15.30 -10.40
CA ASN A 310 -16.85 14.05 -11.03
C ASN A 310 -16.09 13.09 -10.09
N HIS A 311 -15.89 13.47 -8.82
CA HIS A 311 -15.12 12.70 -7.84
C HIS A 311 -15.66 11.26 -7.66
N SER A 312 -16.97 11.07 -7.73
CA SER A 312 -17.58 9.73 -7.67
C SER A 312 -17.21 8.82 -8.84
N ASN A 313 -16.79 9.39 -9.97
CA ASN A 313 -16.37 8.67 -11.18
C ASN A 313 -14.85 8.55 -11.31
N ARG A 314 -14.09 8.89 -10.25
CA ARG A 314 -12.63 8.97 -10.28
C ARG A 314 -11.94 7.70 -10.78
N ALA A 315 -12.47 6.52 -10.46
CA ALA A 315 -11.84 5.26 -10.87
C ALA A 315 -11.82 5.10 -12.40
N ALA A 316 -12.94 5.34 -13.07
CA ALA A 316 -13.00 5.29 -14.53
C ALA A 316 -12.20 6.41 -15.20
N MET A 317 -12.17 7.61 -14.60
CA MET A 317 -11.38 8.72 -15.10
C MET A 317 -9.87 8.45 -15.00
N ILE A 318 -9.43 7.78 -13.93
CA ILE A 318 -8.03 7.37 -13.75
C ILE A 318 -7.67 6.30 -14.78
N GLU A 319 -8.55 5.31 -15.01
CA GLU A 319 -8.34 4.27 -16.01
C GLU A 319 -8.17 4.86 -17.42
N GLU A 320 -9.06 5.78 -17.83
CA GLU A 320 -8.96 6.48 -19.10
C GLU A 320 -7.69 7.32 -19.20
N TRP A 321 -7.37 8.07 -18.16
CA TRP A 321 -6.16 8.92 -18.11
C TRP A 321 -4.87 8.11 -18.16
N LEU A 322 -4.78 6.97 -17.46
CA LEU A 322 -3.63 6.09 -17.52
C LEU A 322 -3.39 5.56 -18.94
N ALA A 323 -4.46 5.30 -19.69
CA ALA A 323 -4.37 4.92 -21.10
C ALA A 323 -3.93 6.11 -21.96
N ASP A 324 -4.44 7.32 -21.71
CA ASP A 324 -4.09 8.54 -22.47
C ASP A 324 -2.61 8.95 -22.29
N ILE A 325 -2.02 8.74 -21.10
CA ILE A 325 -0.59 9.00 -20.83
C ILE A 325 0.30 7.82 -21.22
N ASP A 326 -0.28 6.78 -21.84
CA ASP A 326 0.42 5.54 -22.26
C ASP A 326 1.20 4.87 -21.11
N TYR A 327 0.62 4.92 -19.89
CA TYR A 327 1.26 4.38 -18.68
C TYR A 327 1.58 2.89 -18.83
N SER A 328 0.76 2.14 -19.56
CA SER A 328 0.99 0.71 -19.85
C SER A 328 2.21 0.47 -20.75
N ALA A 329 2.55 1.36 -21.68
CA ALA A 329 3.73 1.22 -22.51
C ALA A 329 5.02 1.41 -21.70
N ILE A 330 4.97 2.24 -20.65
CA ILE A 330 6.10 2.42 -19.72
C ILE A 330 6.25 1.17 -18.84
N SER A 331 5.15 0.47 -18.55
CA SER A 331 5.16 -0.79 -17.80
C SER A 331 5.48 -2.01 -18.65
N THR A 332 5.42 -1.93 -20.00
CA THR A 332 5.56 -3.08 -20.90
C THR A 332 6.90 -3.19 -21.61
N ILE A 333 7.89 -2.34 -21.30
CA ILE A 333 9.26 -2.49 -21.85
C ILE A 333 9.92 -3.82 -21.47
N ILE A 334 9.33 -4.62 -20.55
CA ILE A 334 9.80 -5.99 -20.24
C ILE A 334 9.37 -7.07 -21.23
N ASP A 335 8.40 -6.84 -22.09
CA ASP A 335 8.06 -7.89 -23.08
C ASP A 335 9.16 -8.11 -24.15
N ASP A 336 10.22 -7.29 -24.18
CA ASP A 336 11.39 -7.46 -25.04
C ASP A 336 12.65 -8.03 -24.36
N ILE A 337 12.62 -8.38 -23.06
CA ILE A 337 13.57 -9.40 -22.61
C ILE A 337 13.11 -10.70 -23.28
N ASN A 338 13.79 -11.03 -24.36
CA ASN A 338 13.88 -12.34 -24.93
C ASN A 338 13.79 -13.43 -23.83
N ILE A 339 12.59 -13.72 -23.34
CA ILE A 339 12.28 -15.09 -23.05
C ILE A 339 12.44 -15.72 -24.41
N ASP A 340 13.65 -16.20 -24.65
CA ASP A 340 13.95 -17.13 -25.69
C ASP A 340 12.76 -18.07 -25.69
N ARG A 341 11.80 -17.83 -26.57
CA ARG A 341 10.71 -18.77 -26.88
C ARG A 341 11.34 -19.99 -27.50
N HIS A 342 12.36 -20.53 -26.81
CA HIS A 342 12.84 -21.85 -27.06
C HIS A 342 11.69 -22.76 -26.68
N SER A 343 10.80 -22.87 -27.69
CA SER A 343 9.87 -23.96 -27.82
C SER A 343 8.88 -24.07 -26.65
N ALA A 344 7.71 -23.46 -26.82
CA ALA A 344 6.51 -24.08 -26.24
C ALA A 344 6.65 -25.61 -26.48
N PRO A 345 6.53 -26.43 -25.44
CA PRO A 345 6.78 -27.85 -25.58
C PRO A 345 5.94 -28.37 -26.74
N GLN A 346 6.63 -28.78 -27.84
CA GLN A 346 5.97 -29.27 -29.02
C GLN A 346 5.19 -30.55 -28.67
N GLY A 347 3.91 -30.56 -28.89
CA GLY A 347 3.07 -31.70 -28.59
C GLY A 347 1.68 -31.32 -28.10
N ILE A 348 0.91 -32.35 -27.78
CA ILE A 348 -0.46 -32.23 -27.31
C ILE A 348 -0.47 -32.54 -25.78
N TYR A 349 -1.09 -31.69 -25.01
CA TYR A 349 -1.17 -31.82 -23.54
C TYR A 349 -2.61 -31.63 -23.06
N ASN A 350 -2.98 -32.34 -22.00
CA ASN A 350 -4.22 -32.07 -21.28
C ASN A 350 -4.04 -30.85 -20.34
N LEU A 351 -5.12 -30.41 -19.71
CA LEU A 351 -5.09 -29.25 -18.78
C LEU A 351 -4.26 -29.50 -17.50
N ASN A 352 -3.91 -30.75 -17.21
CA ASN A 352 -3.05 -31.13 -16.08
C ASN A 352 -1.56 -31.21 -16.48
N GLY A 353 -1.20 -30.76 -17.70
CA GLY A 353 0.18 -30.76 -18.20
C GLY A 353 0.69 -32.15 -18.67
N GLN A 354 -0.14 -33.18 -18.69
CA GLN A 354 0.25 -34.51 -19.17
C GLN A 354 0.23 -34.54 -20.70
N ARG A 355 1.31 -35.04 -21.30
CA ARG A 355 1.45 -35.20 -22.77
C ARG A 355 0.51 -36.27 -23.29
N LEU A 356 -0.26 -35.92 -24.30
CA LEU A 356 -1.15 -36.81 -25.01
C LEU A 356 -0.50 -37.30 -26.31
N THR A 357 -0.77 -38.53 -26.73
CA THR A 357 -0.27 -39.12 -28.03
C THR A 357 -1.11 -38.66 -29.23
N LYS A 358 -2.35 -38.20 -28.97
CA LYS A 358 -3.27 -37.63 -29.99
C LYS A 358 -4.24 -36.65 -29.30
N ALA A 359 -4.85 -35.77 -30.10
CA ALA A 359 -5.89 -34.89 -29.64
C ALA A 359 -7.10 -35.68 -29.11
N PRO A 360 -7.73 -35.24 -28.01
CA PRO A 360 -8.93 -35.91 -27.47
C PRO A 360 -10.11 -35.74 -28.45
N GLU A 361 -11.03 -36.71 -28.43
CA GLU A 361 -12.24 -36.68 -29.29
C GLU A 361 -13.25 -35.62 -28.86
N SER A 362 -13.14 -35.08 -27.66
CA SER A 362 -13.92 -33.94 -27.14
C SER A 362 -13.22 -33.32 -25.94
N GLY A 363 -13.48 -32.02 -25.67
CA GLY A 363 -12.95 -31.29 -24.53
C GLY A 363 -11.84 -30.29 -24.89
N ILE A 364 -11.10 -29.85 -23.87
CA ILE A 364 -10.05 -28.81 -23.99
C ILE A 364 -8.69 -29.47 -23.89
N TYR A 365 -7.76 -29.06 -24.78
CA TYR A 365 -6.38 -29.50 -24.73
C TYR A 365 -5.45 -28.35 -25.22
N ILE A 366 -4.16 -28.49 -25.00
CA ILE A 366 -3.12 -27.56 -25.42
C ILE A 366 -2.28 -28.25 -26.51
N GLU A 367 -2.15 -27.64 -27.66
CA GLU A 367 -1.29 -28.11 -28.75
C GLU A 367 -0.28 -27.04 -29.16
N ASN A 368 1.00 -27.34 -28.98
CA ASN A 368 2.10 -26.43 -29.24
C ASN A 368 1.93 -25.06 -28.55
N GLY A 369 1.50 -25.09 -27.28
CA GLY A 369 1.27 -23.89 -26.48
C GLY A 369 -0.08 -23.20 -26.71
N VAL A 370 -0.90 -23.64 -27.66
CA VAL A 370 -2.20 -23.04 -27.99
C VAL A 370 -3.36 -23.87 -27.42
N LYS A 371 -4.28 -23.25 -26.71
CA LYS A 371 -5.51 -23.87 -26.21
C LYS A 371 -6.45 -24.18 -27.37
N LYS A 372 -6.88 -25.45 -27.49
CA LYS A 372 -7.86 -25.93 -28.48
C LYS A 372 -9.06 -26.56 -27.79
N ILE A 373 -10.23 -26.44 -28.42
CA ILE A 373 -11.50 -27.02 -27.96
C ILE A 373 -12.03 -27.91 -29.08
N VAL A 374 -12.34 -29.17 -28.76
CA VAL A 374 -13.05 -30.09 -29.65
C VAL A 374 -14.48 -30.27 -29.11
N THR A 375 -15.45 -29.85 -29.90
CA THR A 375 -16.88 -30.09 -29.67
C THR A 375 -17.31 -31.27 -30.55
N LYS A 376 -18.04 -32.24 -29.96
CA LYS A 376 -18.67 -33.31 -30.73
C LYS A 376 -19.73 -32.79 -31.66
#